data_92a1abc91e565f9c2a619c961bfad2f7
#
_entry.id   92a1abc91e565f9c2a619c961bfad2f7
#
_cell.length_a   1.000
_cell.length_b   1.000
_cell.length_c   1.000
_cell.angle_alpha   90.00
_cell.angle_beta   90.00
_cell.angle_gamma   90.00
#
_symmetry.space_group_name_H-M   'P 1'
#
loop_
_entity.id
_entity.type
_entity.pdbx_description
1 polymer ?
#
loop_
_entity_poly.entity_id
_entity_poly.type
_entity_poly.pdbx_seq_one_letter_code
_entity_poly.pdbx_strand_id
1 'polypeptide(L)'
;MAGPQDHLQIDLADPDDTRRAIAEVRERLEDGRLDALVNNAAISPKGTGGARLGLFETELDDWARVFQVNFFAPIMLARGLADELEKTHGAIVNVTSIAGARVHPFAGSAYSTSKAALAALTREMAADFGPRGVRVNAISPGEIDTAILSPGTERIVAQIPMRRLGSPEEVAKAIYFLCSEQSSYVHGAEIHINGGQHV
;
A
#
# COMPACT_ATOMS: atom_id res chain seq x y z
N MET A 1 9.91 6.05 20.72
CA MET A 1 9.34 4.70 20.51
C MET A 1 7.88 4.80 20.89
N ALA A 2 6.98 4.31 20.01
CA ALA A 2 5.54 4.30 20.28
C ALA A 2 5.23 3.44 21.52
N GLY A 3 4.26 3.84 22.37
CA GLY A 3 3.83 3.09 23.53
C GLY A 3 2.91 1.92 23.17
N PRO A 4 2.60 1.01 24.11
CA PRO A 4 1.70 -0.12 23.84
C PRO A 4 0.30 0.28 23.32
N GLN A 5 -0.20 1.45 23.71
CA GLN A 5 -1.47 2.00 23.25
C GLN A 5 -1.45 2.49 21.80
N ASP A 6 -0.26 2.63 21.21
CA ASP A 6 -0.09 3.09 19.84
C ASP A 6 -0.15 1.92 18.83
N HIS A 7 -0.38 0.71 19.32
CA HIS A 7 -0.48 -0.49 18.49
C HIS A 7 -1.87 -1.10 18.60
N LEU A 8 -2.41 -1.50 17.44
CA LEU A 8 -3.63 -2.27 17.30
C LEU A 8 -3.32 -3.51 16.44
N GLN A 9 -3.52 -4.68 17.01
CA GLN A 9 -3.40 -5.92 16.24
C GLN A 9 -4.67 -6.13 15.41
N ILE A 10 -4.49 -6.42 14.12
CA ILE A 10 -5.58 -6.62 13.15
C ILE A 10 -5.20 -7.69 12.14
N ASP A 11 -6.14 -8.56 11.80
CA ASP A 11 -6.06 -9.43 10.62
C ASP A 11 -6.85 -8.81 9.45
N LEU A 12 -6.15 -8.21 8.51
CA LEU A 12 -6.75 -7.60 7.31
C LEU A 12 -7.35 -8.63 6.34
N ALA A 13 -7.05 -9.92 6.52
CA ALA A 13 -7.71 -10.98 5.77
C ALA A 13 -9.13 -11.29 6.28
N ASP A 14 -9.46 -10.84 7.50
CA ASP A 14 -10.79 -10.93 8.08
C ASP A 14 -11.51 -9.57 7.99
N PRO A 15 -12.62 -9.46 7.21
CA PRO A 15 -13.40 -8.25 7.12
C PRO A 15 -14.06 -7.83 8.46
N ASP A 16 -14.42 -8.77 9.32
CA ASP A 16 -15.02 -8.44 10.60
C ASP A 16 -13.98 -7.88 11.58
N ASP A 17 -12.78 -8.44 11.58
CA ASP A 17 -11.66 -7.89 12.37
C ASP A 17 -11.26 -6.51 11.85
N THR A 18 -11.29 -6.28 10.53
CA THR A 18 -11.07 -4.95 9.94
C THR A 18 -12.14 -3.95 10.43
N ARG A 19 -13.43 -4.33 10.49
CA ARG A 19 -14.50 -3.45 11.02
C ARG A 19 -14.31 -3.14 12.50
N ARG A 20 -13.95 -4.16 13.30
CA ARG A 20 -13.62 -4.00 14.73
C ARG A 20 -12.48 -3.01 14.90
N ALA A 21 -11.41 -3.15 14.13
CA ALA A 21 -10.25 -2.28 14.22
C ALA A 21 -10.58 -0.83 13.83
N ILE A 22 -11.42 -0.60 12.81
CA ILE A 22 -11.89 0.74 12.45
C ILE A 22 -12.63 1.39 13.63
N ALA A 23 -13.54 0.66 14.28
CA ALA A 23 -14.27 1.17 15.45
C ALA A 23 -13.30 1.50 16.59
N GLU A 24 -12.36 0.64 16.90
CA GLU A 24 -11.36 0.85 17.93
C GLU A 24 -10.42 2.02 17.63
N VAL A 25 -9.99 2.20 16.37
CA VAL A 25 -9.22 3.39 15.96
C VAL A 25 -10.02 4.66 16.24
N ARG A 26 -11.30 4.71 15.85
CA ARG A 26 -12.17 5.88 16.09
C ARG A 26 -12.31 6.22 17.55
N GLU A 27 -12.41 5.21 18.43
CA GLU A 27 -12.48 5.37 19.88
C GLU A 27 -11.18 5.94 20.48
N ARG A 28 -10.02 5.58 19.88
CA ARG A 28 -8.70 6.04 20.36
C ARG A 28 -8.29 7.42 19.84
N LEU A 29 -8.93 7.89 18.76
CA LEU A 29 -8.60 9.20 18.18
C LEU A 29 -9.14 10.32 19.08
N GLU A 30 -8.23 11.13 19.63
CA GLU A 30 -8.58 12.34 20.33
C GLU A 30 -9.32 13.31 19.39
N ASP A 31 -10.47 13.81 19.82
CA ASP A 31 -11.34 14.70 19.03
C ASP A 31 -11.80 14.09 17.68
N GLY A 32 -11.62 12.78 17.46
CA GLY A 32 -11.96 12.07 16.25
C GLY A 32 -11.23 12.64 15.02
N ARG A 33 -9.97 13.00 15.12
CA ARG A 33 -9.15 13.60 14.05
C ARG A 33 -8.09 12.63 13.58
N LEU A 34 -7.97 12.48 12.26
CA LEU A 34 -6.93 11.64 11.63
C LEU A 34 -6.24 12.43 10.51
N ASP A 35 -4.95 12.68 10.65
CA ASP A 35 -4.19 13.45 9.66
C ASP A 35 -3.77 12.63 8.44
N ALA A 36 -3.51 11.34 8.61
CA ALA A 36 -3.13 10.49 7.50
C ALA A 36 -3.49 9.01 7.71
N LEU A 37 -3.85 8.33 6.61
CA LEU A 37 -4.00 6.88 6.52
C LEU A 37 -3.00 6.35 5.50
N VAL A 38 -2.09 5.45 5.92
CA VAL A 38 -1.14 4.80 5.01
C VAL A 38 -1.48 3.32 4.87
N ASN A 39 -1.98 2.94 3.71
CA ASN A 39 -2.27 1.55 3.36
C ASN A 39 -1.00 0.86 2.85
N ASN A 40 -0.15 0.41 3.76
CA ASN A 40 1.14 -0.23 3.46
C ASN A 40 1.10 -1.76 3.53
N ALA A 41 0.26 -2.32 4.41
CA ALA A 41 0.19 -3.76 4.61
C ALA A 41 -0.18 -4.49 3.32
N ALA A 42 0.52 -5.58 3.04
CA ALA A 42 0.24 -6.42 1.87
C ALA A 42 0.77 -7.83 2.09
N ILE A 43 0.16 -8.79 1.39
CA ILE A 43 0.65 -10.16 1.29
C ILE A 43 1.00 -10.51 -0.14
N SER A 44 2.06 -11.30 -0.31
CA SER A 44 2.55 -11.81 -1.61
C SER A 44 2.94 -13.27 -1.44
N PRO A 45 1.99 -14.21 -1.49
CA PRO A 45 2.27 -15.64 -1.35
C PRO A 45 3.34 -16.11 -2.34
N LYS A 46 4.15 -17.05 -1.90
CA LYS A 46 5.22 -17.66 -2.67
C LYS A 46 5.06 -19.17 -2.68
N GLY A 47 5.47 -19.78 -3.76
CA GLY A 47 5.63 -21.22 -3.87
C GLY A 47 6.87 -21.72 -3.15
N THR A 48 7.10 -23.04 -3.25
CA THR A 48 8.26 -23.71 -2.68
C THR A 48 9.56 -23.02 -3.09
N GLY A 49 10.45 -22.81 -2.11
CA GLY A 49 11.73 -22.12 -2.35
C GLY A 49 11.63 -20.65 -2.73
N GLY A 50 10.50 -19.99 -2.45
CA GLY A 50 10.28 -18.58 -2.80
C GLY A 50 9.87 -18.35 -4.26
N ALA A 51 9.48 -19.41 -4.98
CA ALA A 51 9.08 -19.33 -6.37
C ALA A 51 7.88 -18.39 -6.58
N ARG A 52 7.87 -17.73 -7.74
CA ARG A 52 6.73 -16.94 -8.19
C ARG A 52 5.51 -17.87 -8.42
N LEU A 53 4.37 -17.50 -7.83
CA LEU A 53 3.09 -18.16 -8.15
C LEU A 53 2.44 -17.45 -9.33
N GLY A 54 2.39 -18.13 -10.49
CA GLY A 54 1.73 -17.66 -11.70
C GLY A 54 0.22 -17.91 -11.66
N LEU A 55 -0.42 -17.76 -12.82
CA LEU A 55 -1.87 -17.95 -12.96
C LEU A 55 -2.31 -19.38 -12.65
N PHE A 56 -1.52 -20.36 -13.07
CA PHE A 56 -1.89 -21.77 -12.97
C PHE A 56 -1.54 -22.41 -11.61
N GLU A 57 -0.61 -21.79 -10.87
CA GLU A 57 -0.14 -22.27 -9.56
C GLU A 57 -0.83 -21.58 -8.38
N THR A 58 -1.60 -20.52 -8.62
CA THR A 58 -2.26 -19.77 -7.56
C THR A 58 -3.70 -20.26 -7.40
N GLU A 59 -4.02 -20.82 -6.25
CA GLU A 59 -5.38 -21.26 -5.92
C GLU A 59 -6.34 -20.06 -5.75
N LEU A 60 -7.64 -20.27 -6.01
CA LEU A 60 -8.63 -19.20 -5.90
C LEU A 60 -8.74 -18.61 -4.49
N ASP A 61 -8.53 -19.42 -3.47
CA ASP A 61 -8.53 -18.97 -2.07
C ASP A 61 -7.35 -18.02 -1.80
N ASP A 62 -6.18 -18.27 -2.38
CA ASP A 62 -5.03 -17.36 -2.32
C ASP A 62 -5.33 -16.04 -3.06
N TRP A 63 -5.99 -16.10 -4.22
CA TRP A 63 -6.47 -14.92 -4.92
C TRP A 63 -7.41 -14.10 -4.03
N ALA A 64 -8.42 -14.73 -3.45
CA ALA A 64 -9.39 -14.07 -2.57
C ALA A 64 -8.69 -13.41 -1.37
N ARG A 65 -7.78 -14.13 -0.71
CA ARG A 65 -7.03 -13.64 0.43
C ARG A 65 -6.12 -12.46 0.08
N VAL A 66 -5.41 -12.55 -1.05
CA VAL A 66 -4.54 -11.46 -1.52
C VAL A 66 -5.38 -10.21 -1.82
N PHE A 67 -6.51 -10.35 -2.51
CA PHE A 67 -7.38 -9.21 -2.78
C PHE A 67 -8.03 -8.66 -1.53
N GLN A 68 -8.39 -9.52 -0.56
CA GLN A 68 -8.94 -9.05 0.71
C GLN A 68 -7.95 -8.13 1.43
N VAL A 69 -6.69 -8.53 1.56
CA VAL A 69 -5.67 -7.74 2.27
C VAL A 69 -5.21 -6.54 1.45
N ASN A 70 -4.87 -6.75 0.17
CA ASN A 70 -4.17 -5.74 -0.63
C ASN A 70 -5.11 -4.72 -1.29
N PHE A 71 -6.42 -5.00 -1.37
CA PHE A 71 -7.39 -4.18 -2.10
C PHE A 71 -8.63 -3.85 -1.27
N PHE A 72 -9.35 -4.85 -0.72
CA PHE A 72 -10.59 -4.59 0.02
C PHE A 72 -10.36 -3.95 1.38
N ALA A 73 -9.32 -4.35 2.12
CA ALA A 73 -8.99 -3.73 3.40
C ALA A 73 -8.67 -2.22 3.26
N PRO A 74 -7.86 -1.75 2.29
CA PRO A 74 -7.72 -0.33 1.96
C PRO A 74 -9.05 0.40 1.73
N ILE A 75 -10.00 -0.20 1.00
CA ILE A 75 -11.34 0.37 0.80
C ILE A 75 -12.08 0.50 2.13
N MET A 76 -12.07 -0.57 2.94
CA MET A 76 -12.77 -0.60 4.23
C MET A 76 -12.20 0.45 5.19
N LEU A 77 -10.88 0.55 5.31
CA LEU A 77 -10.19 1.52 6.16
C LEU A 77 -10.47 2.96 5.71
N ALA A 78 -10.33 3.26 4.41
CA ALA A 78 -10.58 4.59 3.89
C ALA A 78 -12.05 5.02 4.11
N ARG A 79 -13.01 4.15 3.81
CA ARG A 79 -14.43 4.44 4.04
C ARG A 79 -14.79 4.57 5.50
N GLY A 80 -14.23 3.69 6.34
CA GLY A 80 -14.50 3.66 7.77
C GLY A 80 -13.91 4.82 8.56
N LEU A 81 -12.86 5.47 8.03
CA LEU A 81 -12.16 6.60 8.66
C LEU A 81 -12.33 7.91 7.87
N ALA A 82 -13.29 7.97 6.96
CA ALA A 82 -13.48 9.09 6.06
C ALA A 82 -13.82 10.40 6.80
N ASP A 83 -14.67 10.33 7.82
CA ASP A 83 -15.11 11.50 8.58
C ASP A 83 -13.98 12.05 9.46
N GLU A 84 -13.12 11.19 9.99
CA GLU A 84 -11.96 11.55 10.79
C GLU A 84 -10.88 12.24 9.93
N LEU A 85 -10.67 11.75 8.69
CA LEU A 85 -9.77 12.36 7.70
C LEU A 85 -10.29 13.71 7.20
N GLU A 86 -11.60 13.84 6.98
CA GLU A 86 -12.21 15.09 6.52
C GLU A 86 -11.99 16.24 7.52
N LYS A 87 -12.08 15.98 8.83
CA LYS A 87 -11.88 16.99 9.88
C LYS A 87 -10.50 17.65 9.85
N THR A 88 -9.51 16.97 9.28
CA THR A 88 -8.12 17.46 9.21
C THR A 88 -7.72 17.89 7.81
N HIS A 89 -8.59 17.74 6.81
CA HIS A 89 -8.21 17.78 5.39
C HIS A 89 -7.01 16.85 5.12
N GLY A 90 -7.08 15.64 5.67
CA GLY A 90 -5.99 14.69 5.77
C GLY A 90 -5.55 14.08 4.44
N ALA A 91 -4.72 13.05 4.54
CA ALA A 91 -4.18 12.38 3.37
C ALA A 91 -4.33 10.85 3.46
N ILE A 92 -4.58 10.20 2.32
CA ILE A 92 -4.50 8.75 2.15
C ILE A 92 -3.33 8.45 1.21
N VAL A 93 -2.44 7.54 1.62
CA VAL A 93 -1.35 7.06 0.77
C VAL A 93 -1.45 5.55 0.62
N ASN A 94 -1.67 5.09 -0.60
CA ASN A 94 -1.71 3.67 -0.95
C ASN A 94 -0.32 3.21 -1.43
N VAL A 95 0.22 2.15 -0.83
CA VAL A 95 1.48 1.55 -1.28
C VAL A 95 1.17 0.48 -2.32
N THR A 96 1.37 0.82 -3.59
CA THR A 96 1.22 -0.06 -4.74
C THR A 96 2.50 -0.89 -4.96
N SER A 97 2.93 -1.11 -6.16
CA SER A 97 4.19 -1.77 -6.51
C SER A 97 4.46 -1.62 -8.01
N ILE A 98 5.71 -1.58 -8.40
CA ILE A 98 6.12 -1.72 -9.80
C ILE A 98 5.55 -3.00 -10.45
N ALA A 99 5.33 -4.05 -9.66
CA ALA A 99 4.71 -5.29 -10.13
C ALA A 99 3.24 -5.11 -10.57
N GLY A 100 2.57 -4.04 -10.17
CA GLY A 100 1.24 -3.69 -10.66
C GLY A 100 1.23 -3.11 -12.07
N ALA A 101 2.36 -2.55 -12.52
CA ALA A 101 2.48 -1.92 -13.83
C ALA A 101 3.15 -2.81 -14.89
N ARG A 102 3.87 -3.86 -14.47
CA ARG A 102 4.61 -4.77 -15.36
C ARG A 102 4.72 -6.16 -14.77
N VAL A 103 4.94 -7.16 -15.63
CA VAL A 103 5.25 -8.51 -15.16
C VAL A 103 6.58 -8.49 -14.40
N HIS A 104 6.55 -9.03 -13.18
CA HIS A 104 7.71 -9.06 -12.30
C HIS A 104 8.17 -10.50 -12.07
N PRO A 105 9.48 -10.79 -12.10
CA PRO A 105 9.99 -12.16 -12.03
C PRO A 105 9.71 -12.85 -10.69
N PHE A 106 9.52 -12.09 -9.61
CA PHE A 106 9.30 -12.63 -8.27
C PHE A 106 7.90 -12.38 -7.72
N ALA A 107 7.14 -11.42 -8.25
CA ALA A 107 5.79 -11.14 -7.78
C ALA A 107 4.79 -12.10 -8.42
N GLY A 108 3.95 -12.74 -7.61
CA GLY A 108 2.88 -13.63 -8.08
C GLY A 108 1.77 -12.88 -8.82
N SER A 109 0.97 -13.61 -9.60
CA SER A 109 -0.10 -13.02 -10.41
C SER A 109 -1.16 -12.33 -9.55
N ALA A 110 -1.61 -12.95 -8.46
CA ALA A 110 -2.59 -12.36 -7.55
C ALA A 110 -2.06 -11.06 -6.90
N TYR A 111 -0.80 -11.05 -6.46
CA TYR A 111 -0.17 -9.84 -5.90
C TYR A 111 -0.12 -8.72 -6.95
N SER A 112 0.43 -9.00 -8.13
CA SER A 112 0.61 -8.00 -9.19
C SER A 112 -0.72 -7.37 -9.59
N THR A 113 -1.76 -8.19 -9.80
CA THR A 113 -3.09 -7.70 -10.17
C THR A 113 -3.75 -6.92 -9.03
N SER A 114 -3.59 -7.33 -7.77
CA SER A 114 -4.11 -6.56 -6.63
C SER A 114 -3.45 -5.17 -6.51
N LYS A 115 -2.14 -5.06 -6.80
CA LYS A 115 -1.44 -3.77 -6.78
C LYS A 115 -1.80 -2.89 -7.98
N ALA A 116 -2.06 -3.47 -9.15
CA ALA A 116 -2.64 -2.75 -10.29
C ALA A 116 -4.05 -2.22 -9.98
N ALA A 117 -4.88 -3.05 -9.34
CA ALA A 117 -6.21 -2.66 -8.91
C ALA A 117 -6.15 -1.52 -7.87
N LEU A 118 -5.22 -1.57 -6.91
CA LEU A 118 -5.03 -0.52 -5.91
C LEU A 118 -4.58 0.81 -6.55
N ALA A 119 -3.74 0.77 -7.59
CA ALA A 119 -3.35 1.96 -8.34
C ALA A 119 -4.55 2.60 -9.07
N ALA A 120 -5.42 1.77 -9.67
CA ALA A 120 -6.67 2.25 -10.27
C ALA A 120 -7.61 2.82 -9.21
N LEU A 121 -7.82 2.10 -8.10
CA LEU A 121 -8.64 2.53 -6.97
C LEU A 121 -8.17 3.87 -6.39
N THR A 122 -6.88 4.14 -6.35
CA THR A 122 -6.34 5.41 -5.85
C THR A 122 -6.92 6.61 -6.61
N ARG A 123 -7.10 6.50 -7.93
CA ARG A 123 -7.70 7.56 -8.75
C ARG A 123 -9.19 7.73 -8.47
N GLU A 124 -9.93 6.62 -8.32
CA GLU A 124 -11.34 6.67 -7.95
C GLU A 124 -11.53 7.27 -6.55
N MET A 125 -10.71 6.82 -5.58
CA MET A 125 -10.72 7.41 -4.24
C MET A 125 -10.39 8.91 -4.28
N ALA A 126 -9.45 9.34 -5.12
CA ALA A 126 -9.14 10.76 -5.26
C ALA A 126 -10.37 11.55 -5.75
N ALA A 127 -11.12 11.05 -6.73
CA ALA A 127 -12.35 11.70 -7.18
C ALA A 127 -13.40 11.81 -6.07
N ASP A 128 -13.58 10.75 -5.26
CA ASP A 128 -14.58 10.72 -4.20
C ASP A 128 -14.18 11.54 -2.96
N PHE A 129 -12.91 11.55 -2.60
CA PHE A 129 -12.39 12.23 -1.40
C PHE A 129 -12.03 13.70 -1.64
N GLY A 130 -11.76 14.08 -2.88
CA GLY A 130 -11.42 15.47 -3.23
C GLY A 130 -12.44 16.50 -2.76
N PRO A 131 -13.76 16.32 -2.99
CA PRO A 131 -14.79 17.22 -2.49
C PRO A 131 -14.85 17.33 -0.95
N ARG A 132 -14.30 16.35 -0.24
CA ARG A 132 -14.16 16.33 1.22
C ARG A 132 -12.86 16.99 1.72
N GLY A 133 -12.04 17.50 0.81
CA GLY A 133 -10.75 18.11 1.14
C GLY A 133 -9.65 17.10 1.50
N VAL A 134 -9.87 15.79 1.36
CA VAL A 134 -8.91 14.74 1.67
C VAL A 134 -8.11 14.38 0.42
N ARG A 135 -6.79 14.42 0.50
CA ARG A 135 -5.93 14.05 -0.62
C ARG A 135 -5.67 12.54 -0.64
N VAL A 136 -5.71 11.94 -1.82
CA VAL A 136 -5.44 10.50 -2.00
C VAL A 136 -4.39 10.33 -3.07
N ASN A 137 -3.28 9.64 -2.75
CA ASN A 137 -2.19 9.38 -3.67
C ASN A 137 -1.66 7.95 -3.47
N ALA A 138 -0.82 7.51 -4.37
CA ALA A 138 -0.10 6.25 -4.27
C ALA A 138 1.41 6.45 -4.40
N ILE A 139 2.17 5.53 -3.85
CA ILE A 139 3.57 5.30 -4.19
C ILE A 139 3.74 3.92 -4.79
N SER A 140 4.65 3.80 -5.76
CA SER A 140 4.98 2.54 -6.44
C SER A 140 6.45 2.19 -6.20
N PRO A 141 6.75 1.47 -5.10
CA PRO A 141 8.10 1.00 -4.84
C PRO A 141 8.57 -0.02 -5.87
N GLY A 142 9.88 -0.01 -6.13
CA GLY A 142 10.59 -1.09 -6.83
C GLY A 142 11.19 -2.08 -5.84
N GLU A 143 12.43 -2.50 -6.12
CA GLU A 143 13.20 -3.37 -5.23
C GLU A 143 13.75 -2.57 -4.05
N ILE A 144 13.19 -2.80 -2.88
CA ILE A 144 13.58 -2.15 -1.63
C ILE A 144 14.29 -3.17 -0.74
N ASP A 145 15.39 -2.77 -0.13
CA ASP A 145 16.19 -3.61 0.78
C ASP A 145 15.41 -3.86 2.07
N THR A 146 14.73 -4.99 2.10
CA THR A 146 13.90 -5.44 3.22
C THR A 146 14.03 -6.96 3.39
N ALA A 147 13.61 -7.47 4.55
CA ALA A 147 13.60 -8.91 4.84
C ALA A 147 12.69 -9.75 3.89
N ILE A 148 11.86 -9.09 3.08
CA ILE A 148 10.92 -9.75 2.15
C ILE A 148 11.56 -10.04 0.78
N LEU A 149 12.77 -9.55 0.52
CA LEU A 149 13.44 -9.77 -0.76
C LEU A 149 13.55 -11.27 -1.08
N SER A 150 13.17 -11.59 -2.31
CA SER A 150 13.29 -12.96 -2.81
C SER A 150 14.76 -13.31 -3.11
N PRO A 151 15.19 -14.57 -2.90
CA PRO A 151 16.49 -15.03 -3.35
C PRO A 151 16.67 -14.75 -4.86
N GLY A 152 17.85 -14.27 -5.25
CA GLY A 152 18.16 -13.91 -6.64
C GLY A 152 17.84 -12.46 -7.02
N THR A 153 17.38 -11.62 -6.07
CA THR A 153 17.12 -10.19 -6.31
C THR A 153 18.39 -9.46 -6.80
N GLU A 154 19.57 -9.92 -6.42
CA GLU A 154 20.84 -9.37 -6.90
C GLU A 154 20.96 -9.34 -8.44
N ARG A 155 20.28 -10.26 -9.14
CA ARG A 155 20.25 -10.31 -10.61
C ARG A 155 19.42 -9.16 -11.20
N ILE A 156 18.46 -8.65 -10.45
CA ILE A 156 17.63 -7.51 -10.88
C ILE A 156 18.36 -6.20 -10.64
N VAL A 157 19.20 -6.09 -9.61
CA VAL A 157 19.93 -4.85 -9.28
C VAL A 157 20.70 -4.33 -10.51
N ALA A 158 21.30 -5.23 -11.29
CA ALA A 158 21.99 -4.85 -12.53
C ALA A 158 21.06 -4.27 -13.62
N GLN A 159 19.74 -4.47 -13.51
CA GLN A 159 18.73 -3.95 -14.44
C GLN A 159 18.08 -2.66 -13.94
N ILE A 160 18.24 -2.33 -12.64
CA ILE A 160 17.77 -1.05 -12.10
C ILE A 160 18.64 0.07 -12.67
N PRO A 161 18.07 1.12 -13.28
CA PRO A 161 18.89 2.24 -13.81
C PRO A 161 19.84 2.84 -12.76
N MET A 162 19.39 3.00 -11.50
CA MET A 162 20.24 3.49 -10.40
C MET A 162 21.21 2.44 -9.84
N ARG A 163 21.20 1.19 -10.36
CA ARG A 163 22.15 0.13 -10.01
C ARG A 163 22.26 -0.21 -8.53
N ARG A 164 21.20 0.02 -7.76
CA ARG A 164 21.08 -0.32 -6.35
C ARG A 164 19.65 -0.59 -5.95
N LEU A 165 19.46 -1.23 -4.82
CA LEU A 165 18.18 -1.28 -4.12
C LEU A 165 17.83 0.10 -3.56
N GLY A 166 16.53 0.38 -3.43
CA GLY A 166 16.05 1.48 -2.59
C GLY A 166 16.10 1.09 -1.11
N SER A 167 16.08 2.08 -0.22
CA SER A 167 15.94 1.81 1.21
C SER A 167 14.51 2.07 1.70
N PRO A 168 14.09 1.43 2.81
CA PRO A 168 12.81 1.75 3.45
C PRO A 168 12.64 3.24 3.78
N GLU A 169 13.73 3.92 4.14
CA GLU A 169 13.73 5.35 4.45
C GLU A 169 13.46 6.21 3.22
N GLU A 170 13.91 5.80 2.04
CA GLU A 170 13.60 6.50 0.77
C GLU A 170 12.11 6.41 0.46
N VAL A 171 11.51 5.26 0.70
CA VAL A 171 10.05 5.06 0.58
C VAL A 171 9.29 5.89 1.63
N ALA A 172 9.73 5.83 2.90
CA ALA A 172 9.10 6.55 4.00
C ALA A 172 9.11 8.08 3.79
N LYS A 173 10.20 8.64 3.22
CA LYS A 173 10.27 10.07 2.87
C LYS A 173 9.22 10.48 1.84
N ALA A 174 8.97 9.64 0.84
CA ALA A 174 7.95 9.90 -0.16
C ALA A 174 6.52 9.81 0.43
N ILE A 175 6.27 8.84 1.31
CA ILE A 175 5.02 8.75 2.05
C ILE A 175 4.82 9.99 2.90
N TYR A 176 5.84 10.40 3.67
CA TYR A 176 5.77 11.59 4.52
C TYR A 176 5.48 12.86 3.71
N PHE A 177 6.14 13.04 2.57
CA PHE A 177 5.85 14.14 1.64
C PHE A 177 4.36 14.15 1.25
N LEU A 178 3.81 13.00 0.84
CA LEU A 178 2.40 12.89 0.43
C LEU A 178 1.42 13.09 1.59
N CYS A 179 1.80 12.81 2.83
CA CYS A 179 0.99 13.07 4.01
C CYS A 179 1.08 14.53 4.50
N SER A 180 2.06 15.31 4.03
CA SER A 180 2.34 16.67 4.52
C SER A 180 1.72 17.75 3.62
N GLU A 181 1.66 18.99 4.16
CA GLU A 181 1.23 20.19 3.41
C GLU A 181 2.10 20.51 2.19
N GLN A 182 3.32 19.96 2.12
CA GLN A 182 4.21 20.15 0.97
C GLN A 182 3.62 19.57 -0.33
N SER A 183 2.68 18.64 -0.21
CA SER A 183 1.96 18.02 -1.33
C SER A 183 0.50 18.49 -1.45
N SER A 184 0.20 19.73 -1.01
CA SER A 184 -1.16 20.28 -0.92
C SER A 184 -1.94 20.26 -2.24
N TYR A 185 -1.25 20.23 -3.39
CA TYR A 185 -1.89 20.15 -4.72
C TYR A 185 -1.55 18.85 -5.47
N VAL A 186 -1.02 17.83 -4.75
CA VAL A 186 -0.78 16.48 -5.30
C VAL A 186 -1.95 15.58 -4.92
N HIS A 187 -2.72 15.14 -5.92
CA HIS A 187 -3.94 14.37 -5.73
C HIS A 187 -4.17 13.39 -6.90
N GLY A 188 -4.54 12.14 -6.61
CA GLY A 188 -4.73 11.09 -7.61
C GLY A 188 -3.43 10.61 -8.28
N ALA A 189 -2.28 11.02 -7.79
CA ALA A 189 -0.98 10.68 -8.37
C ALA A 189 -0.46 9.33 -7.86
N GLU A 190 0.35 8.66 -8.70
CA GLU A 190 1.19 7.53 -8.31
C GLU A 190 2.66 7.92 -8.51
N ILE A 191 3.42 7.98 -7.43
CA ILE A 191 4.85 8.34 -7.45
C ILE A 191 5.71 7.08 -7.44
N HIS A 192 6.57 6.94 -8.43
CA HIS A 192 7.47 5.81 -8.55
C HIS A 192 8.73 5.98 -7.69
N ILE A 193 8.95 5.06 -6.74
CA ILE A 193 10.13 5.01 -5.85
C ILE A 193 10.88 3.72 -6.17
N ASN A 194 11.48 3.64 -7.37
CA ASN A 194 11.96 2.39 -7.92
C ASN A 194 13.29 2.49 -8.70
N GLY A 195 14.04 3.58 -8.50
CA GLY A 195 15.33 3.75 -9.15
C GLY A 195 15.30 3.77 -10.69
N GLY A 196 14.13 4.11 -11.27
CA GLY A 196 13.93 4.14 -12.72
C GLY A 196 13.47 2.81 -13.32
N GLN A 197 13.12 1.79 -12.55
CA GLN A 197 12.69 0.48 -13.08
C GLN A 197 11.42 0.53 -13.95
N HIS A 198 10.69 1.64 -13.97
CA HIS A 198 9.44 1.81 -14.71
C HIS A 198 9.62 2.41 -16.12
N VAL A 199 10.85 2.81 -16.46
CA VAL A 199 11.20 3.37 -17.77
C VAL A 199 11.94 2.37 -18.65
#